data_1431789caf626bbf7072f9563f956ff5
#
_entry.id   1431789caf626bbf7072f9563f956ff5
#
_cell.length_a   1.000
_cell.length_b   1.000
_cell.length_c   1.000
_cell.angle_alpha   90.00
_cell.angle_beta   90.00
_cell.angle_gamma   90.00
#
_symmetry.space_group_name_H-M   'P 1'
#
loop_
_entity.id
_entity.type
_entity.pdbx_description
1 polymer ?
#
loop_
_entity_poly.entity_id
_entity_poly.type
_entity_poly.pdbx_seq_one_letter_code
_entity_poly.pdbx_strand_id
1 'polypeptide(L)'
;MPSSKTALHTNGTQKLPATHSSTDILLEYSLLATDTALPSKGKFYDTKFIYVRGLRFKEQMEITELSHSPQPYTPATYQRLYDIYSNCIRFGADSQLTFTDLLEEDFLTLCFWVVILTNPDQTYAVNYQCPHCNAENHRELVLKNGDIEYIDFTKYTTETISTDIGKLYLAPITLRDRILTFSLATDIEPYLSDALFIQRRDGEPLSIEARLDIFSNLSTADAEKVMQIVQGYKTQLSEMQTECKDCKRVVAVAPAVDIIRGLP
;
A
#
# COMPACT_ATOMS: atom_id res chain seq x y z
N MET A 1 36.17 14.84 -32.04
CA MET A 1 35.32 14.99 -30.84
C MET A 1 34.75 13.62 -30.50
N PRO A 2 35.16 12.96 -29.43
CA PRO A 2 34.65 11.63 -29.11
C PRO A 2 33.38 11.71 -28.26
N SER A 3 32.38 10.97 -28.69
CA SER A 3 31.10 10.75 -28.05
C SER A 3 31.26 9.92 -26.76
N SER A 4 30.89 10.48 -25.61
CA SER A 4 30.87 9.75 -24.34
C SER A 4 29.59 8.93 -24.25
N LYS A 5 29.72 7.62 -24.32
CA LYS A 5 28.66 6.67 -23.97
C LYS A 5 28.60 6.56 -22.45
N THR A 6 27.56 7.09 -21.84
CA THR A 6 27.25 6.87 -20.43
C THR A 6 26.71 5.45 -20.29
N ALA A 7 27.46 4.59 -19.63
CA ALA A 7 27.05 3.24 -19.30
C ALA A 7 26.09 3.30 -18.10
N LEU A 8 24.88 2.81 -18.28
CA LEU A 8 23.93 2.50 -17.20
C LEU A 8 24.52 1.38 -16.33
N HIS A 9 24.86 1.72 -15.11
CA HIS A 9 25.21 0.73 -14.09
C HIS A 9 23.94 -0.02 -13.69
N THR A 10 23.80 -1.24 -14.12
CA THR A 10 22.90 -2.22 -13.53
C THR A 10 23.42 -2.56 -12.14
N ASN A 11 22.74 -2.08 -11.12
CA ASN A 11 23.03 -2.44 -9.73
C ASN A 11 22.80 -3.94 -9.55
N GLY A 12 23.88 -4.66 -9.35
CA GLY A 12 23.89 -6.07 -9.06
C GLY A 12 23.16 -6.37 -7.77
N THR A 13 22.42 -7.45 -7.78
CA THR A 13 21.87 -8.15 -6.64
C THR A 13 22.94 -8.30 -5.57
N GLN A 14 22.88 -7.51 -4.49
CA GLN A 14 23.71 -7.73 -3.31
C GLN A 14 23.30 -9.05 -2.67
N LYS A 15 24.13 -10.08 -2.89
CA LYS A 15 24.10 -11.28 -2.05
C LYS A 15 24.46 -10.88 -0.63
N LEU A 16 23.50 -11.03 0.29
CA LEU A 16 23.74 -10.90 1.73
C LEU A 16 24.89 -11.84 2.15
N PRO A 17 25.78 -11.40 3.03
CA PRO A 17 26.84 -12.26 3.55
C PRO A 17 26.22 -13.43 4.34
N ALA A 18 26.58 -14.64 3.91
CA ALA A 18 26.16 -15.90 4.52
C ALA A 18 26.93 -16.12 5.83
N THR A 19 26.46 -15.56 6.98
CA THR A 19 26.99 -15.90 8.31
C THR A 19 26.02 -15.64 9.47
N HIS A 20 24.70 -15.70 9.26
CA HIS A 20 23.78 -15.89 10.37
C HIS A 20 22.94 -17.13 10.08
N SER A 21 22.86 -18.04 11.08
CA SER A 21 22.00 -19.22 11.00
C SER A 21 20.58 -18.75 10.66
N SER A 22 19.97 -19.38 9.67
CA SER A 22 18.61 -19.02 9.20
C SER A 22 17.56 -19.05 10.32
N THR A 23 17.85 -19.73 11.43
CA THR A 23 17.00 -19.85 12.62
C THR A 23 17.02 -18.59 13.49
N ASP A 24 18.15 -17.90 13.62
CA ASP A 24 18.25 -16.71 14.49
C ASP A 24 17.55 -15.48 13.87
N ILE A 25 17.49 -15.41 12.55
CA ILE A 25 16.83 -14.31 11.84
C ILE A 25 15.31 -14.38 12.02
N LEU A 26 14.74 -15.57 12.14
CA LEU A 26 13.29 -15.77 12.26
C LEU A 26 12.72 -15.44 13.66
N LEU A 27 13.54 -15.37 14.69
CA LEU A 27 13.09 -15.05 16.06
C LEU A 27 12.59 -13.60 16.21
N GLU A 28 12.99 -12.70 15.31
CA GLU A 28 12.53 -11.31 15.31
C GLU A 28 11.22 -11.09 14.51
N TYR A 29 10.76 -12.09 13.75
CA TYR A 29 9.62 -11.96 12.86
C TYR A 29 8.39 -12.67 13.39
N SER A 30 7.25 -12.00 13.30
CA SER A 30 5.93 -12.60 13.48
C SER A 30 5.45 -13.23 12.18
N LEU A 31 4.85 -14.41 12.30
CA LEU A 31 4.27 -15.13 11.17
C LEU A 31 2.81 -14.71 10.96
N LEU A 32 2.50 -14.20 9.80
CA LEU A 32 1.14 -13.84 9.40
C LEU A 32 0.63 -14.80 8.33
N ALA A 33 -0.55 -15.36 8.54
CA ALA A 33 -1.24 -16.16 7.53
C ALA A 33 -1.89 -15.24 6.51
N THR A 34 -1.62 -15.45 5.22
CA THR A 34 -2.07 -14.55 4.14
C THR A 34 -3.58 -14.54 3.96
N ASP A 35 -4.26 -15.65 4.29
CA ASP A 35 -5.72 -15.80 4.17
C ASP A 35 -6.52 -15.04 5.24
N THR A 36 -5.88 -14.69 6.35
CA THR A 36 -6.51 -13.99 7.47
C THR A 36 -5.94 -12.60 7.72
N ALA A 37 -4.67 -12.37 7.41
CA ALA A 37 -3.97 -11.13 7.72
C ALA A 37 -3.97 -10.12 6.56
N LEU A 38 -4.34 -10.55 5.35
CA LEU A 38 -4.29 -9.69 4.17
C LEU A 38 -5.68 -9.49 3.54
N PRO A 39 -5.96 -8.30 3.00
CA PRO A 39 -7.15 -8.01 2.23
C PRO A 39 -7.40 -9.00 1.08
N SER A 40 -6.39 -9.33 0.30
CA SER A 40 -6.49 -10.28 -0.82
C SER A 40 -6.74 -11.72 -0.41
N LYS A 41 -6.64 -12.02 0.90
CA LYS A 41 -6.67 -13.40 1.45
C LYS A 41 -5.64 -14.32 0.79
N GLY A 42 -4.53 -13.75 0.33
CA GLY A 42 -3.45 -14.49 -0.31
C GLY A 42 -3.75 -15.07 -1.68
N LYS A 43 -4.86 -14.68 -2.33
CA LYS A 43 -5.32 -15.27 -3.60
C LYS A 43 -4.35 -15.09 -4.77
N PHE A 44 -3.45 -14.12 -4.68
CA PHE A 44 -2.50 -13.76 -5.73
C PHE A 44 -1.07 -14.22 -5.44
N TYR A 45 -0.87 -14.97 -4.35
CA TYR A 45 0.45 -15.36 -3.86
C TYR A 45 0.65 -16.87 -3.86
N ASP A 46 1.87 -17.29 -4.07
CA ASP A 46 2.33 -18.69 -3.99
C ASP A 46 2.67 -19.11 -2.55
N THR A 47 2.54 -18.21 -1.58
CA THR A 47 2.81 -18.46 -0.17
C THR A 47 1.57 -18.30 0.71
N LYS A 48 1.47 -19.13 1.74
CA LYS A 48 0.43 -19.03 2.77
C LYS A 48 0.85 -18.15 3.94
N PHE A 49 2.10 -17.77 3.99
CA PHE A 49 2.67 -17.07 5.15
C PHE A 49 3.62 -15.95 4.71
N ILE A 50 3.55 -14.86 5.44
CA ILE A 50 4.47 -13.73 5.35
C ILE A 50 5.04 -13.49 6.74
N TYR A 51 6.33 -13.22 6.80
CA TYR A 51 7.04 -12.89 8.03
C TYR A 51 7.18 -11.38 8.14
N VAL A 52 6.74 -10.82 9.27
CA VAL A 52 6.76 -9.37 9.51
C VAL A 52 7.40 -9.07 10.86
N ARG A 53 8.24 -8.07 10.91
CA ARG A 53 8.80 -7.55 12.18
C ARG A 53 8.47 -6.06 12.33
N GLY A 54 8.57 -5.58 13.55
CA GLY A 54 8.56 -4.14 13.83
C GLY A 54 9.78 -3.41 13.26
N LEU A 55 9.68 -2.08 13.19
CA LEU A 55 10.78 -1.19 12.82
C LEU A 55 11.87 -1.21 13.89
N ARG A 56 13.12 -1.20 13.46
CA ARG A 56 14.25 -0.94 14.34
C ARG A 56 14.37 0.58 14.59
N PHE A 57 15.02 0.95 15.68
CA PHE A 57 15.19 2.36 16.05
C PHE A 57 15.73 3.24 14.90
N LYS A 58 16.72 2.75 14.15
CA LYS A 58 17.24 3.48 12.98
C LYS A 58 16.18 3.71 11.90
N GLU A 59 15.35 2.70 11.62
CA GLU A 59 14.27 2.78 10.62
C GLU A 59 13.18 3.76 11.07
N GLN A 60 12.85 3.78 12.37
CA GLN A 60 11.92 4.76 12.95
C GLN A 60 12.45 6.18 12.80
N MET A 61 13.74 6.41 13.11
CA MET A 61 14.36 7.73 12.94
C MET A 61 14.34 8.19 11.48
N GLU A 62 14.63 7.29 10.53
CA GLU A 62 14.56 7.62 9.09
C GLU A 62 13.14 8.01 8.67
N ILE A 63 12.09 7.30 9.13
CA ILE A 63 10.70 7.66 8.83
C ILE A 63 10.35 9.02 9.43
N THR A 64 10.77 9.27 10.67
CA THR A 64 10.57 10.57 11.34
C THR A 64 11.23 11.71 10.54
N GLU A 65 12.44 11.53 10.07
CA GLU A 65 13.13 12.51 9.23
C GLU A 65 12.39 12.76 7.91
N LEU A 66 11.90 11.70 7.26
CA LEU A 66 11.10 11.80 6.03
C LEU A 66 9.78 12.56 6.26
N SER A 67 9.11 12.35 7.39
CA SER A 67 7.84 13.04 7.72
C SER A 67 8.04 14.54 8.00
N HIS A 68 9.20 14.93 8.51
CA HIS A 68 9.56 16.34 8.75
C HIS A 68 10.20 17.02 7.54
N SER A 69 10.37 16.30 6.43
CA SER A 69 10.90 16.89 5.21
C SER A 69 10.00 18.03 4.71
N PRO A 70 10.57 19.14 4.19
CA PRO A 70 9.79 20.20 3.56
C PRO A 70 8.97 19.73 2.36
N GLN A 71 9.32 18.58 1.80
CA GLN A 71 8.62 17.92 0.68
C GLN A 71 8.36 16.46 1.02
N PRO A 72 7.43 16.15 1.95
CA PRO A 72 7.20 14.79 2.42
C PRO A 72 6.53 13.87 1.37
N TYR A 73 6.00 14.44 0.30
CA TYR A 73 5.19 13.71 -0.70
C TYR A 73 5.87 13.57 -2.06
N THR A 74 7.21 13.52 -2.11
CA THR A 74 7.92 13.29 -3.36
C THR A 74 8.02 11.80 -3.69
N PRO A 75 8.18 11.45 -5.00
CA PRO A 75 8.47 10.07 -5.40
C PRO A 75 9.66 9.46 -4.65
N ALA A 76 10.72 10.25 -4.42
CA ALA A 76 11.89 9.80 -3.68
C ALA A 76 11.58 9.46 -2.21
N THR A 77 10.73 10.24 -1.56
CA THR A 77 10.26 9.97 -0.20
C THR A 77 9.47 8.67 -0.13
N TYR A 78 8.53 8.46 -1.07
CA TYR A 78 7.77 7.22 -1.15
C TYR A 78 8.67 6.01 -1.41
N GLN A 79 9.61 6.13 -2.35
CA GLN A 79 10.57 5.05 -2.61
C GLN A 79 11.36 4.69 -1.35
N ARG A 80 11.80 5.70 -0.59
CA ARG A 80 12.55 5.48 0.65
C ARG A 80 11.68 4.79 1.72
N LEU A 81 10.42 5.16 1.86
CA LEU A 81 9.48 4.48 2.75
C LEU A 81 9.31 3.00 2.34
N TYR A 82 9.13 2.73 1.05
CA TYR A 82 9.04 1.35 0.56
C TYR A 82 10.30 0.54 0.86
N ASP A 83 11.49 1.12 0.71
CA ASP A 83 12.77 0.47 1.04
C ASP A 83 12.84 0.12 2.53
N ILE A 84 12.39 1.03 3.42
CA ILE A 84 12.36 0.78 4.87
C ILE A 84 11.40 -0.35 5.19
N TYR A 85 10.17 -0.29 4.72
CA TYR A 85 9.17 -1.33 5.00
C TYR A 85 9.54 -2.68 4.37
N SER A 86 10.19 -2.68 3.19
CA SER A 86 10.68 -3.93 2.58
C SER A 86 11.66 -4.68 3.46
N ASN A 87 12.42 -3.98 4.30
CA ASN A 87 13.32 -4.60 5.27
C ASN A 87 12.58 -5.29 6.43
N CYS A 88 11.32 -4.92 6.65
CA CYS A 88 10.48 -5.48 7.72
C CYS A 88 9.66 -6.69 7.27
N ILE A 89 9.60 -6.98 5.98
CA ILE A 89 8.74 -8.00 5.38
C ILE A 89 9.63 -9.07 4.72
N ARG A 90 9.30 -10.35 4.93
CA ARG A 90 9.99 -11.50 4.33
C ARG A 90 8.97 -12.52 3.86
N PHE A 91 9.30 -13.23 2.80
CA PHE A 91 8.53 -14.35 2.28
C PHE A 91 9.22 -15.67 2.65
N GLY A 92 8.45 -16.76 2.65
CA GLY A 92 9.01 -18.09 2.87
C GLY A 92 10.11 -18.43 1.87
N ALA A 93 11.04 -19.28 2.26
CA ALA A 93 12.19 -19.65 1.41
C ALA A 93 11.77 -20.31 0.08
N ASP A 94 10.60 -20.93 0.07
CA ASP A 94 10.03 -21.60 -1.12
C ASP A 94 9.20 -20.67 -2.00
N SER A 95 8.96 -19.43 -1.56
CA SER A 95 8.21 -18.44 -2.32
C SER A 95 9.09 -17.74 -3.35
N GLN A 96 8.57 -17.52 -4.53
CA GLN A 96 9.21 -16.72 -5.59
C GLN A 96 8.80 -15.25 -5.52
N LEU A 97 7.94 -14.88 -4.57
CA LEU A 97 7.49 -13.50 -4.38
C LEU A 97 8.65 -12.57 -4.04
N THR A 98 8.62 -11.43 -4.67
CA THR A 98 9.42 -10.27 -4.29
C THR A 98 8.52 -9.22 -3.63
N PHE A 99 9.12 -8.28 -2.92
CA PHE A 99 8.39 -7.19 -2.30
C PHE A 99 7.51 -6.40 -3.29
N THR A 100 7.98 -6.24 -4.53
CA THR A 100 7.26 -5.51 -5.58
C THR A 100 6.07 -6.26 -6.18
N ASP A 101 5.95 -7.57 -5.91
CA ASP A 101 4.81 -8.39 -6.35
C ASP A 101 3.63 -8.32 -5.38
N LEU A 102 3.81 -7.70 -4.21
CA LEU A 102 2.70 -7.44 -3.30
C LEU A 102 1.67 -6.51 -3.95
N LEU A 103 0.40 -6.81 -3.73
CA LEU A 103 -0.67 -5.87 -4.03
C LEU A 103 -0.51 -4.63 -3.13
N GLU A 104 -0.80 -3.46 -3.65
CA GLU A 104 -0.67 -2.20 -2.91
C GLU A 104 -1.44 -2.22 -1.60
N GLU A 105 -2.68 -2.72 -1.62
CA GLU A 105 -3.54 -2.78 -0.45
C GLU A 105 -3.03 -3.77 0.62
N ASP A 106 -2.50 -4.92 0.18
CA ASP A 106 -1.89 -5.88 1.10
C ASP A 106 -0.62 -5.29 1.73
N PHE A 107 0.16 -4.55 0.96
CA PHE A 107 1.34 -3.85 1.48
C PHE A 107 0.95 -2.79 2.53
N LEU A 108 -0.07 -1.97 2.27
CA LEU A 108 -0.54 -1.00 3.25
C LEU A 108 -0.96 -1.69 4.56
N THR A 109 -1.63 -2.82 4.45
CA THR A 109 -1.98 -3.66 5.60
C THR A 109 -0.74 -4.19 6.33
N LEU A 110 0.28 -4.65 5.60
CA LEU A 110 1.53 -5.09 6.20
C LEU A 110 2.27 -3.93 6.90
N CYS A 111 2.17 -2.71 6.39
CA CYS A 111 2.69 -1.53 7.08
C CYS A 111 2.02 -1.32 8.45
N PHE A 112 0.70 -1.53 8.57
CA PHE A 112 0.02 -1.50 9.87
C PHE A 112 0.56 -2.59 10.81
N TRP A 113 0.74 -3.81 10.32
CA TRP A 113 1.35 -4.87 11.13
C TRP A 113 2.75 -4.51 11.61
N VAL A 114 3.57 -3.90 10.75
CA VAL A 114 4.90 -3.40 11.13
C VAL A 114 4.79 -2.36 12.25
N VAL A 115 3.85 -1.42 12.16
CA VAL A 115 3.61 -0.39 13.19
C VAL A 115 3.17 -1.02 14.52
N ILE A 116 2.20 -1.94 14.49
CA ILE A 116 1.73 -2.67 15.69
C ILE A 116 2.89 -3.42 16.35
N LEU A 117 3.70 -4.12 15.56
CA LEU A 117 4.84 -4.89 16.08
C LEU A 117 6.00 -4.02 16.55
N THR A 118 6.07 -2.77 16.09
CA THR A 118 7.09 -1.80 16.54
C THR A 118 6.83 -1.37 17.97
N ASN A 119 5.57 -1.03 18.28
CA ASN A 119 5.17 -0.51 19.58
C ASN A 119 3.78 -1.08 19.97
N PRO A 120 3.72 -2.34 20.42
CA PRO A 120 2.44 -3.05 20.65
C PRO A 120 1.55 -2.41 21.73
N ASP A 121 2.15 -1.65 22.64
CA ASP A 121 1.44 -0.96 23.72
C ASP A 121 1.31 0.56 23.47
N GLN A 122 1.73 1.05 22.29
CA GLN A 122 1.67 2.48 22.00
C GLN A 122 0.25 2.92 21.76
N THR A 123 -0.08 4.06 22.37
CA THR A 123 -1.32 4.77 22.13
C THR A 123 -1.14 5.76 20.99
N TYR A 124 -2.01 5.69 19.99
CA TYR A 124 -2.03 6.60 18.86
C TYR A 124 -3.13 7.63 19.06
N ALA A 125 -2.78 8.90 18.94
CA ALA A 125 -3.73 10.00 19.03
C ALA A 125 -4.40 10.24 17.67
N VAL A 126 -5.72 10.11 17.61
CA VAL A 126 -6.49 10.47 16.43
C VAL A 126 -7.30 11.74 16.76
N ASN A 127 -6.97 12.81 16.04
CA ASN A 127 -7.71 14.06 16.12
C ASN A 127 -8.74 14.10 14.99
N TYR A 128 -9.98 14.43 15.30
CA TYR A 128 -11.02 14.54 14.29
C TYR A 128 -12.02 15.65 14.64
N GLN A 129 -12.60 16.24 13.62
CA GLN A 129 -13.67 17.21 13.77
C GLN A 129 -15.03 16.51 13.63
N CYS A 130 -15.92 16.74 14.61
CA CYS A 130 -17.25 16.15 14.58
C CYS A 130 -18.07 16.75 13.42
N PRO A 131 -18.61 15.95 12.49
CA PRO A 131 -19.40 16.46 11.38
C PRO A 131 -20.77 17.03 11.80
N HIS A 132 -21.20 16.79 13.04
CA HIS A 132 -22.49 17.25 13.54
C HIS A 132 -22.44 18.58 14.31
N CYS A 133 -21.35 18.85 15.00
CA CYS A 133 -21.22 20.06 15.82
C CYS A 133 -19.92 20.81 15.63
N ASN A 134 -19.07 20.37 14.71
CA ASN A 134 -17.75 20.92 14.42
C ASN A 134 -16.76 20.95 15.61
N ALA A 135 -17.08 20.27 16.70
CA ALA A 135 -16.18 20.19 17.85
C ALA A 135 -14.91 19.38 17.48
N GLU A 136 -13.77 19.88 17.90
CA GLU A 136 -12.52 19.13 17.84
C GLU A 136 -12.52 18.04 18.91
N ASN A 137 -12.28 16.82 18.48
CA ASN A 137 -12.23 15.64 19.34
C ASN A 137 -10.86 14.99 19.23
N HIS A 138 -10.48 14.32 20.31
CA HIS A 138 -9.26 13.57 20.43
C HIS A 138 -9.60 12.17 20.94
N ARG A 139 -9.07 11.14 20.31
CA ARG A 139 -9.20 9.76 20.75
C ARG A 139 -7.84 9.09 20.77
N GLU A 140 -7.56 8.39 21.85
CA GLU A 140 -6.42 7.51 21.96
C GLU A 140 -6.83 6.10 21.52
N LEU A 141 -6.04 5.52 20.64
CA LEU A 141 -6.20 4.18 20.10
C LEU A 141 -4.98 3.35 20.47
N VAL A 142 -5.22 2.19 21.04
CA VAL A 142 -4.20 1.15 21.14
C VAL A 142 -4.46 0.17 20.00
N LEU A 143 -3.60 0.18 18.99
CA LEU A 143 -3.73 -0.75 17.88
C LEU A 143 -3.41 -2.18 18.34
N LYS A 144 -4.44 -3.01 18.43
CA LYS A 144 -4.32 -4.44 18.75
C LYS A 144 -4.74 -5.28 17.54
N ASN A 145 -4.30 -6.55 17.54
CA ASN A 145 -4.84 -7.55 16.64
C ASN A 145 -6.37 -7.57 16.79
N GLY A 146 -7.11 -7.16 15.81
CA GLY A 146 -8.58 -7.11 15.84
C GLY A 146 -9.17 -5.70 15.72
N ASP A 147 -8.37 -4.64 15.95
CA ASP A 147 -8.82 -3.26 15.68
C ASP A 147 -8.78 -2.95 14.18
N ILE A 148 -8.12 -3.78 13.37
CA ILE A 148 -8.11 -3.71 11.93
C ILE A 148 -9.22 -4.63 11.43
N GLU A 149 -10.44 -4.14 11.41
CA GLU A 149 -11.52 -4.81 10.69
C GLU A 149 -11.36 -4.51 9.21
N TYR A 150 -11.15 -5.55 8.42
CA TYR A 150 -11.14 -5.44 6.97
C TYR A 150 -12.57 -5.50 6.45
N ILE A 151 -12.93 -4.56 5.60
CA ILE A 151 -14.17 -4.65 4.84
C ILE A 151 -14.10 -5.90 3.95
N ASP A 152 -15.21 -6.60 3.81
CA ASP A 152 -15.32 -7.87 3.08
C ASP A 152 -14.75 -7.76 1.65
N PHE A 153 -13.56 -8.29 1.45
CA PHE A 153 -12.79 -8.27 0.21
C PHE A 153 -13.19 -9.42 -0.73
N THR A 154 -14.43 -9.77 -0.79
CA THR A 154 -14.92 -10.81 -1.72
C THR A 154 -14.65 -10.47 -3.19
N LYS A 155 -14.27 -9.21 -3.51
CA LYS A 155 -14.13 -8.67 -4.86
C LYS A 155 -12.71 -8.63 -5.42
N TYR A 156 -11.70 -9.18 -4.75
CA TYR A 156 -10.36 -9.31 -5.36
C TYR A 156 -10.39 -10.36 -6.49
N THR A 157 -11.00 -9.99 -7.60
CA THR A 157 -11.05 -10.80 -8.83
C THR A 157 -10.71 -9.89 -10.00
N THR A 158 -10.11 -10.47 -11.03
CA THR A 158 -10.00 -9.78 -12.32
C THR A 158 -11.39 -9.56 -12.89
N GLU A 159 -11.69 -8.31 -13.21
CA GLU A 159 -12.94 -7.95 -13.87
C GLU A 159 -12.71 -7.60 -15.33
N THR A 160 -13.73 -7.79 -16.14
CA THR A 160 -13.66 -7.50 -17.57
C THR A 160 -14.84 -6.63 -17.96
N ILE A 161 -14.56 -5.51 -18.62
CA ILE A 161 -15.57 -4.63 -19.18
C ILE A 161 -15.41 -4.50 -20.70
N SER A 162 -16.53 -4.37 -21.40
CA SER A 162 -16.54 -3.99 -22.81
C SER A 162 -16.75 -2.50 -22.91
N THR A 163 -15.88 -1.82 -23.66
CA THR A 163 -15.91 -0.38 -23.92
C THR A 163 -15.95 -0.13 -25.43
N ASP A 164 -16.11 1.12 -25.82
CA ASP A 164 -16.04 1.55 -27.23
C ASP A 164 -14.65 1.38 -27.85
N ILE A 165 -13.60 1.33 -27.01
CA ILE A 165 -12.20 1.17 -27.46
C ILE A 165 -11.67 -0.27 -27.32
N GLY A 166 -12.50 -1.24 -26.93
CA GLY A 166 -12.14 -2.65 -26.78
C GLY A 166 -12.50 -3.23 -25.42
N LYS A 167 -12.05 -4.47 -25.19
CA LYS A 167 -12.29 -5.20 -23.95
C LYS A 167 -11.17 -4.94 -22.95
N LEU A 168 -11.49 -4.30 -21.85
CA LEU A 168 -10.54 -3.97 -20.79
C LEU A 168 -10.61 -4.99 -19.65
N TYR A 169 -9.44 -5.39 -19.15
CA TYR A 169 -9.27 -6.29 -18.01
C TYR A 169 -8.69 -5.49 -16.86
N LEU A 170 -9.45 -5.44 -15.76
CA LEU A 170 -9.08 -4.73 -14.53
C LEU A 170 -8.65 -5.73 -13.46
N ALA A 171 -7.60 -5.37 -12.74
CA ALA A 171 -7.11 -6.14 -11.60
C ALA A 171 -6.49 -5.21 -10.56
N PRO A 172 -6.39 -5.65 -9.29
CA PRO A 172 -5.64 -4.93 -8.27
C PRO A 172 -4.20 -4.64 -8.71
N ILE A 173 -3.68 -3.49 -8.33
CA ILE A 173 -2.32 -3.08 -8.69
C ILE A 173 -1.28 -3.63 -7.71
N THR A 174 -0.09 -3.88 -8.23
CA THR A 174 1.06 -4.28 -7.43
C THR A 174 1.90 -3.05 -7.02
N LEU A 175 2.78 -3.23 -6.03
CA LEU A 175 3.79 -2.21 -5.71
C LEU A 175 4.69 -1.90 -6.90
N ARG A 176 4.97 -2.88 -7.77
CA ARG A 176 5.72 -2.67 -9.01
C ARG A 176 5.02 -1.62 -9.89
N ASP A 177 3.72 -1.76 -10.11
CA ASP A 177 2.94 -0.78 -10.88
C ASP A 177 3.02 0.61 -10.23
N ARG A 178 2.86 0.67 -8.90
CA ARG A 178 2.93 1.94 -8.15
C ARG A 178 4.30 2.60 -8.21
N ILE A 179 5.38 1.85 -8.03
CA ILE A 179 6.75 2.36 -8.09
C ILE A 179 7.08 2.89 -9.49
N LEU A 180 6.64 2.17 -10.53
CA LEU A 180 6.84 2.63 -11.90
C LEU A 180 6.18 3.97 -12.18
N THR A 181 5.01 4.25 -11.57
CA THR A 181 4.37 5.56 -11.74
C THR A 181 5.20 6.71 -11.19
N PHE A 182 5.96 6.50 -10.13
CA PHE A 182 6.85 7.54 -9.58
C PHE A 182 7.99 7.92 -10.52
N SER A 183 8.39 7.01 -11.43
CA SER A 183 9.46 7.28 -12.40
C SER A 183 8.94 7.99 -13.67
N LEU A 184 7.64 7.91 -13.95
CA LEU A 184 7.06 8.40 -15.20
C LEU A 184 6.49 9.81 -15.10
N ALA A 185 6.10 10.26 -13.93
CA ALA A 185 5.35 11.48 -13.83
C ALA A 185 5.78 12.37 -12.68
N THR A 186 6.15 13.56 -13.03
CA THR A 186 6.17 14.68 -12.10
C THR A 186 4.75 15.10 -11.68
N ASP A 187 3.70 14.74 -12.45
CA ASP A 187 2.32 15.22 -12.24
C ASP A 187 1.26 14.23 -12.77
N ILE A 188 1.23 12.98 -12.29
CA ILE A 188 0.02 12.18 -12.53
C ILE A 188 -1.09 12.77 -11.67
N GLU A 189 -2.06 13.38 -12.35
CA GLU A 189 -3.25 13.89 -11.67
C GLU A 189 -3.97 12.76 -10.91
N PRO A 190 -4.50 13.01 -9.70
CA PRO A 190 -5.06 11.97 -8.83
C PRO A 190 -6.11 11.07 -9.51
N TYR A 191 -6.89 11.63 -10.45
CA TYR A 191 -7.91 10.85 -11.18
C TYR A 191 -7.31 9.80 -12.12
N LEU A 192 -6.08 10.00 -12.60
CA LEU A 192 -5.40 9.04 -13.46
C LEU A 192 -4.88 7.82 -12.69
N SER A 193 -4.86 7.88 -11.36
CA SER A 193 -4.46 6.73 -10.53
C SER A 193 -5.33 5.49 -10.78
N ASP A 194 -6.59 5.67 -11.17
CA ASP A 194 -7.50 4.58 -11.46
C ASP A 194 -7.17 3.86 -12.78
N ALA A 195 -6.44 4.52 -13.69
CA ALA A 195 -5.93 3.91 -14.91
C ALA A 195 -4.99 2.73 -14.66
N LEU A 196 -4.28 2.73 -13.52
CA LEU A 196 -3.31 1.67 -13.19
C LEU A 196 -3.96 0.29 -13.04
N PHE A 197 -5.24 0.26 -12.73
CA PHE A 197 -6.00 -0.99 -12.59
C PHE A 197 -6.34 -1.63 -13.94
N ILE A 198 -6.20 -0.91 -15.06
CA ILE A 198 -6.39 -1.44 -16.41
C ILE A 198 -5.12 -2.20 -16.82
N GLN A 199 -5.11 -3.53 -16.68
CA GLN A 199 -3.93 -4.35 -16.89
C GLN A 199 -3.74 -4.81 -18.34
N ARG A 200 -4.86 -5.02 -19.05
CA ARG A 200 -4.84 -5.54 -20.43
C ARG A 200 -5.97 -4.92 -21.26
N ARG A 201 -5.74 -4.88 -22.58
CA ARG A 201 -6.77 -4.58 -23.58
C ARG A 201 -6.80 -5.71 -24.60
N ASP A 202 -7.99 -6.26 -24.86
CA ASP A 202 -8.22 -7.38 -25.78
C ASP A 202 -7.30 -8.60 -25.53
N GLY A 203 -6.87 -8.79 -24.26
CA GLY A 203 -5.96 -9.85 -23.82
C GLY A 203 -4.49 -9.46 -23.76
N GLU A 204 -4.08 -8.38 -24.44
CA GLU A 204 -2.68 -7.94 -24.49
C GLU A 204 -2.35 -7.08 -23.25
N PRO A 205 -1.19 -7.31 -22.62
CA PRO A 205 -0.73 -6.52 -21.47
C PRO A 205 -0.39 -5.08 -21.90
N LEU A 206 -0.64 -4.13 -21.02
CA LEU A 206 -0.44 -2.71 -21.27
C LEU A 206 0.72 -2.15 -20.44
N SER A 207 1.53 -1.28 -21.06
CA SER A 207 2.45 -0.42 -20.31
C SER A 207 1.66 0.62 -19.49
N ILE A 208 2.30 1.25 -18.51
CA ILE A 208 1.62 2.25 -17.67
C ILE A 208 1.18 3.45 -18.51
N GLU A 209 2.01 3.91 -19.45
CA GLU A 209 1.65 5.00 -20.36
C GLU A 209 0.42 4.65 -21.20
N ALA A 210 0.35 3.40 -21.71
CA ALA A 210 -0.80 2.94 -22.47
C ALA A 210 -2.07 2.86 -21.61
N ARG A 211 -1.96 2.50 -20.32
CA ARG A 211 -3.09 2.51 -19.38
C ARG A 211 -3.61 3.92 -19.14
N LEU A 212 -2.71 4.89 -18.93
CA LEU A 212 -3.04 6.31 -18.76
C LEU A 212 -3.71 6.87 -20.02
N ASP A 213 -3.15 6.61 -21.20
CA ASP A 213 -3.70 7.04 -22.49
C ASP A 213 -5.10 6.45 -22.72
N ILE A 214 -5.27 5.14 -22.50
CA ILE A 214 -6.58 4.48 -22.59
C ILE A 214 -7.60 5.15 -21.68
N PHE A 215 -7.28 5.33 -20.39
CA PHE A 215 -8.21 5.90 -19.42
C PHE A 215 -8.62 7.33 -19.78
N SER A 216 -7.66 8.14 -20.25
CA SER A 216 -7.92 9.53 -20.68
C SER A 216 -8.81 9.63 -21.93
N ASN A 217 -8.87 8.57 -22.75
CA ASN A 217 -9.66 8.52 -23.97
C ASN A 217 -10.98 7.72 -23.83
N LEU A 218 -11.30 7.21 -22.64
CA LEU A 218 -12.59 6.57 -22.40
C LEU A 218 -13.74 7.57 -22.49
N SER A 219 -14.90 7.07 -22.94
CA SER A 219 -16.14 7.81 -22.74
C SER A 219 -16.41 8.02 -21.24
N THR A 220 -17.11 9.08 -20.87
CA THR A 220 -17.48 9.35 -19.47
C THR A 220 -18.16 8.13 -18.83
N ALA A 221 -19.08 7.48 -19.55
CA ALA A 221 -19.82 6.31 -19.06
C ALA A 221 -18.89 5.10 -18.82
N ASP A 222 -17.87 4.89 -19.65
CA ASP A 222 -16.93 3.78 -19.48
C ASP A 222 -15.89 4.08 -18.39
N ALA A 223 -15.44 5.34 -18.28
CA ALA A 223 -14.60 5.78 -17.18
C ALA A 223 -15.30 5.62 -15.82
N GLU A 224 -16.59 5.98 -15.71
CA GLU A 224 -17.39 5.74 -14.50
C GLU A 224 -17.47 4.26 -14.12
N LYS A 225 -17.65 3.36 -15.10
CA LYS A 225 -17.64 1.89 -14.85
C LYS A 225 -16.27 1.43 -14.31
N VAL A 226 -15.16 1.91 -14.91
CA VAL A 226 -13.82 1.61 -14.41
C VAL A 226 -13.67 2.08 -12.98
N MET A 227 -13.99 3.35 -12.69
CA MET A 227 -13.89 3.92 -11.34
C MET A 227 -14.75 3.14 -10.33
N GLN A 228 -15.96 2.73 -10.70
CA GLN A 228 -16.83 1.93 -9.82
C GLN A 228 -16.21 0.57 -9.47
N ILE A 229 -15.58 -0.11 -10.42
CA ILE A 229 -14.87 -1.37 -10.17
C ILE A 229 -13.65 -1.14 -9.29
N VAL A 230 -12.87 -0.10 -9.61
CA VAL A 230 -11.65 0.26 -8.87
C VAL A 230 -11.95 0.58 -7.40
N GLN A 231 -13.07 1.23 -7.10
CA GLN A 231 -13.49 1.44 -5.70
C GLN A 231 -13.67 0.12 -4.93
N GLY A 232 -14.04 -0.97 -5.61
CA GLY A 232 -14.11 -2.30 -5.02
C GLY A 232 -12.75 -2.95 -4.74
N TYR A 233 -11.66 -2.42 -5.30
CA TYR A 233 -10.29 -2.87 -5.03
C TYR A 233 -9.57 -2.06 -3.96
N LYS A 234 -10.07 -0.87 -3.65
CA LYS A 234 -9.45 -0.01 -2.61
C LYS A 234 -9.88 -0.48 -1.24
N THR A 235 -8.91 -0.72 -0.39
CA THR A 235 -9.16 -1.02 1.02
C THR A 235 -9.70 0.23 1.70
N GLN A 236 -10.90 0.12 2.23
CA GLN A 236 -11.36 1.07 3.23
C GLN A 236 -11.03 0.47 4.59
N LEU A 237 -10.11 1.08 5.31
CA LEU A 237 -9.96 0.77 6.73
C LEU A 237 -11.31 1.01 7.38
N SER A 238 -11.77 0.03 8.18
CA SER A 238 -13.07 0.15 8.82
C SER A 238 -13.09 1.43 9.64
N GLU A 239 -14.12 2.24 9.42
CA GLU A 239 -14.33 3.43 10.20
C GLU A 239 -14.59 3.03 11.65
N MET A 240 -13.75 3.52 12.54
CA MET A 240 -13.92 3.29 13.96
C MET A 240 -15.06 4.15 14.48
N GLN A 241 -16.03 3.53 15.12
CA GLN A 241 -17.13 4.23 15.74
C GLN A 241 -16.67 4.87 17.06
N THR A 242 -16.88 6.17 17.20
CA THR A 242 -16.57 6.91 18.44
C THR A 242 -17.67 7.91 18.76
N GLU A 243 -17.82 8.24 20.05
CA GLU A 243 -18.79 9.23 20.50
C GLU A 243 -18.14 10.63 20.57
N CYS A 244 -18.78 11.63 19.99
CA CYS A 244 -18.33 13.02 20.14
C CYS A 244 -18.46 13.48 21.59
N LYS A 245 -17.41 14.07 22.17
CA LYS A 245 -17.40 14.55 23.56
C LYS A 245 -18.46 15.61 23.83
N ASP A 246 -18.82 16.43 22.82
CA ASP A 246 -19.74 17.57 23.02
C ASP A 246 -21.19 17.20 22.68
N CYS A 247 -21.48 16.72 21.47
CA CYS A 247 -22.87 16.44 21.07
C CYS A 247 -23.32 14.99 21.32
N LYS A 248 -22.46 14.13 21.83
CA LYS A 248 -22.74 12.72 22.17
C LYS A 248 -23.20 11.84 21.00
N ARG A 249 -23.08 12.33 19.77
CA ARG A 249 -23.41 11.54 18.59
C ARG A 249 -22.25 10.63 18.24
N VAL A 250 -22.57 9.43 17.75
CA VAL A 250 -21.60 8.49 17.23
C VAL A 250 -21.10 9.01 15.88
N VAL A 251 -19.80 9.06 15.74
CA VAL A 251 -19.07 9.52 14.55
C VAL A 251 -18.18 8.39 14.07
N ALA A 252 -18.21 8.14 12.79
CA ALA A 252 -17.27 7.26 12.14
C ALA A 252 -15.96 8.03 11.88
N VAL A 253 -14.85 7.49 12.38
CA VAL A 253 -13.52 8.08 12.21
C VAL A 253 -12.65 7.07 11.49
N ALA A 254 -12.20 7.40 10.26
CA ALA A 254 -11.18 6.63 9.60
C ALA A 254 -9.86 6.80 10.37
N PRO A 255 -9.19 5.72 10.82
CA PRO A 255 -7.84 5.85 11.32
C PRO A 255 -7.00 6.40 10.16
N ALA A 256 -6.47 7.60 10.36
CA ALA A 256 -5.82 8.30 9.27
C ALA A 256 -4.67 7.48 8.71
N VAL A 257 -4.47 7.56 7.41
CA VAL A 257 -3.25 7.09 6.69
C VAL A 257 -1.98 7.65 7.36
N ASP A 258 -2.10 8.69 8.13
CA ASP A 258 -1.10 9.25 9.02
C ASP A 258 -0.53 8.24 10.03
N ILE A 259 -1.24 7.18 10.42
CA ILE A 259 -0.64 6.11 11.23
C ILE A 259 0.48 5.39 10.47
N ILE A 260 0.39 5.24 9.15
CA ILE A 260 1.48 4.66 8.34
C ILE A 260 2.62 5.68 8.16
N ARG A 261 2.30 6.96 8.18
CA ARG A 261 3.25 8.07 8.07
C ARG A 261 3.71 8.59 9.42
N GLY A 262 2.83 8.49 10.40
CA GLY A 262 2.91 9.13 11.68
C GLY A 262 3.30 8.15 12.75
N LEU A 263 4.39 7.64 12.55
CA LEU A 263 5.20 7.50 13.72
C LEU A 263 5.39 8.92 14.24
N PRO A 264 5.18 9.15 15.54
CA PRO A 264 5.07 10.47 16.15
C PRO A 264 6.19 11.40 15.77
#